data_257a0f7b979a0d7ea40febbbfb0aa727
#
_entry.id   257a0f7b979a0d7ea40febbbfb0aa727
#
_cell.length_a   1.000
_cell.length_b   1.000
_cell.length_c   1.000
_cell.angle_alpha   90.00
_cell.angle_beta   90.00
_cell.angle_gamma   90.00
#
_symmetry.space_group_name_H-M   'P 1'
#
loop_
_entity.id
_entity.type
_entity.pdbx_description
1 polymer ?
#
loop_
_entity_poly.entity_id
_entity_poly.type
_entity_poly.pdbx_seq_one_letter_code
_entity_poly.pdbx_strand_id
1 'polypeptide(L)'
;MAQHDKLATYGYSFQTKLIAALLIDKLFTKQIIDILDVKYFESEANSWIISCIREHFTKFKVAPTLEVLKIKLQDVTNDVLRASIVEQLRESWKHIESTDLDFIKDKTIDFCKNQTIKGA
;
A
#
# COMPACT_ATOMS: atom_id res chain seq x y z
N MET A 1 -4.86 23.02 -12.81
CA MET A 1 -5.18 22.80 -11.42
C MET A 1 -4.66 21.45 -10.96
N ALA A 2 -3.86 21.47 -9.94
CA ALA A 2 -3.29 20.23 -9.42
C ALA A 2 -4.37 19.40 -8.74
N GLN A 3 -4.43 18.14 -9.09
CA GLN A 3 -5.34 17.19 -8.48
C GLN A 3 -4.51 16.13 -7.79
N HIS A 4 -4.74 15.95 -6.51
CA HIS A 4 -4.05 14.91 -5.75
C HIS A 4 -4.97 13.70 -5.64
N ASP A 5 -5.37 13.19 -6.81
CA ASP A 5 -6.26 12.02 -6.88
C ASP A 5 -5.51 10.72 -6.71
N LYS A 6 -4.19 10.76 -6.92
CA LYS A 6 -3.35 9.58 -6.87
C LYS A 6 -2.20 9.80 -5.90
N LEU A 7 -1.87 8.75 -5.16
CA LEU A 7 -0.70 8.79 -4.31
C LEU A 7 0.60 8.86 -5.12
N ALA A 8 0.54 8.51 -6.40
CA ALA A 8 1.70 8.66 -7.28
C ALA A 8 2.22 10.09 -7.33
N THR A 9 1.36 11.06 -7.01
CA THR A 9 1.76 12.47 -6.95
C THR A 9 2.92 12.69 -5.98
N TYR A 10 3.00 11.89 -4.93
CA TYR A 10 4.07 12.02 -3.94
C TYR A 10 5.33 11.25 -4.31
N GLY A 11 5.32 10.52 -5.43
CA GLY A 11 6.49 9.84 -5.94
C GLY A 11 6.57 8.36 -5.58
N TYR A 12 7.48 7.68 -6.26
CA TYR A 12 7.63 6.24 -6.11
C TYR A 12 8.06 5.84 -4.69
N SER A 13 9.05 6.57 -4.15
CA SER A 13 9.58 6.28 -2.82
C SER A 13 8.49 6.39 -1.74
N PHE A 14 7.60 7.37 -1.89
CA PHE A 14 6.50 7.54 -0.95
C PHE A 14 5.63 6.28 -0.91
N GLN A 15 5.25 5.77 -2.08
CA GLN A 15 4.39 4.60 -2.14
C GLN A 15 5.09 3.35 -1.60
N THR A 16 6.39 3.22 -1.87
CA THR A 16 7.17 2.11 -1.37
C THR A 16 7.20 2.10 0.16
N LYS A 17 7.40 3.28 0.76
CA LYS A 17 7.43 3.42 2.21
C LYS A 17 6.03 3.24 2.82
N LEU A 18 4.99 3.66 2.10
CA LEU A 18 3.62 3.44 2.54
C LEU A 18 3.34 1.95 2.68
N ILE A 19 3.74 1.17 1.68
CA ILE A 19 3.55 -0.28 1.73
C ILE A 19 4.32 -0.85 2.91
N ALA A 20 5.56 -0.40 3.13
CA ALA A 20 6.34 -0.84 4.29
C ALA A 20 5.60 -0.58 5.60
N ALA A 21 5.04 0.62 5.76
CA ALA A 21 4.30 0.98 6.97
C ALA A 21 3.08 0.09 7.15
N LEU A 22 2.35 -0.19 6.07
CA LEU A 22 1.17 -1.04 6.14
C LEU A 22 1.51 -2.45 6.58
N LEU A 23 2.68 -2.94 6.20
CA LEU A 23 3.08 -4.30 6.52
C LEU A 23 3.55 -4.44 7.97
N ILE A 24 4.09 -3.38 8.58
CA ILE A 24 4.68 -3.49 9.91
C ILE A 24 3.91 -2.78 11.01
N ASP A 25 3.04 -1.84 10.68
CA ASP A 25 2.33 -1.04 11.69
C ASP A 25 0.84 -1.39 11.69
N LYS A 26 0.47 -2.24 12.62
CA LYS A 26 -0.90 -2.73 12.70
C LYS A 26 -1.90 -1.62 13.00
N LEU A 27 -1.53 -0.69 13.87
CA LEU A 27 -2.43 0.40 14.23
C LEU A 27 -2.70 1.32 13.05
N PHE A 28 -1.65 1.64 12.30
CA PHE A 28 -1.79 2.46 11.12
C PHE A 28 -2.69 1.76 10.09
N THR A 29 -2.42 0.48 9.84
CA THR A 29 -3.21 -0.28 8.87
C THR A 29 -4.67 -0.33 9.27
N LYS A 30 -4.94 -0.59 10.55
CA LYS A 30 -6.29 -0.61 11.06
C LYS A 30 -6.98 0.73 10.83
N GLN A 31 -6.24 1.82 10.95
CA GLN A 31 -6.79 3.16 10.84
C GLN A 31 -7.22 3.50 9.42
N ILE A 32 -6.45 3.07 8.41
CA ILE A 32 -6.69 3.56 7.05
C ILE A 32 -7.14 2.51 6.05
N ILE A 33 -7.09 1.22 6.38
CA ILE A 33 -7.29 0.19 5.35
C ILE A 33 -8.69 0.29 4.71
N ASP A 34 -9.68 0.75 5.46
CA ASP A 34 -11.03 0.86 4.94
C ASP A 34 -11.20 2.04 3.99
N ILE A 35 -10.35 3.05 4.09
CA ILE A 35 -10.45 4.25 3.28
C ILE A 35 -9.34 4.34 2.23
N LEU A 36 -8.40 3.41 2.24
CA LEU A 36 -7.31 3.38 1.28
C LEU A 36 -7.77 2.62 0.03
N ASP A 37 -8.13 3.36 -1.00
CA ASP A 37 -8.70 2.79 -2.21
C ASP A 37 -7.59 2.42 -3.19
N VAL A 38 -7.70 1.24 -3.82
CA VAL A 38 -6.70 0.80 -4.79
C VAL A 38 -6.57 1.75 -5.97
N LYS A 39 -7.62 2.48 -6.29
CA LYS A 39 -7.58 3.43 -7.41
C LYS A 39 -6.69 4.64 -7.14
N TYR A 40 -6.25 4.83 -5.90
CA TYR A 40 -5.29 5.89 -5.60
C TYR A 40 -3.89 5.56 -6.14
N PHE A 41 -3.67 4.32 -6.53
CA PHE A 41 -2.39 3.85 -7.05
C PHE A 41 -2.49 3.65 -8.56
N GLU A 42 -1.49 4.08 -9.29
CA GLU A 42 -1.47 3.89 -10.74
C GLU A 42 -0.83 2.57 -11.14
N SER A 43 0.06 2.05 -10.31
CA SER A 43 0.77 0.81 -10.58
C SER A 43 -0.12 -0.38 -10.28
N GLU A 44 -0.21 -1.32 -11.24
CA GLU A 44 -0.94 -2.56 -11.01
C GLU A 44 -0.31 -3.36 -9.88
N ALA A 45 1.01 -3.31 -9.76
CA ALA A 45 1.71 -4.01 -8.68
C ALA A 45 1.30 -3.47 -7.32
N ASN A 46 1.28 -2.13 -7.18
CA ASN A 46 0.86 -1.52 -5.93
C ASN A 46 -0.60 -1.82 -5.61
N SER A 47 -1.46 -1.74 -6.62
CA SER A 47 -2.89 -2.05 -6.44
C SER A 47 -3.08 -3.49 -5.97
N TRP A 48 -2.31 -4.41 -6.54
CA TRP A 48 -2.39 -5.81 -6.14
C TRP A 48 -1.97 -5.99 -4.68
N ILE A 49 -0.86 -5.34 -4.29
CA ILE A 49 -0.34 -5.44 -2.92
C ILE A 49 -1.35 -4.87 -1.93
N ILE A 50 -1.90 -3.71 -2.22
CA ILE A 50 -2.88 -3.07 -1.35
C ILE A 50 -4.13 -3.92 -1.23
N SER A 51 -4.60 -4.51 -2.33
CA SER A 51 -5.77 -5.40 -2.30
C SER A 51 -5.52 -6.60 -1.40
N CYS A 52 -4.32 -7.18 -1.47
CA CYS A 52 -3.97 -8.33 -0.62
C CYS A 52 -3.92 -7.94 0.84
N ILE A 53 -3.33 -6.77 1.14
CA ILE A 53 -3.25 -6.30 2.53
C ILE A 53 -4.66 -6.07 3.08
N ARG A 54 -5.52 -5.43 2.29
CA ARG A 54 -6.90 -5.16 2.71
C ARG A 54 -7.66 -6.45 2.98
N GLU A 55 -7.61 -7.36 2.04
CA GLU A 55 -8.33 -8.63 2.15
C GLU A 55 -7.88 -9.42 3.38
N HIS A 56 -6.56 -9.52 3.55
CA HIS A 56 -6.00 -10.26 4.67
C HIS A 56 -6.33 -9.61 6.00
N PHE A 57 -6.20 -8.28 6.08
CA PHE A 57 -6.49 -7.56 7.31
C PHE A 57 -7.97 -7.64 7.67
N THR A 58 -8.84 -7.54 6.68
CA THR A 58 -10.28 -7.65 6.92
C THR A 58 -10.63 -9.00 7.53
N LYS A 59 -9.98 -10.06 7.04
CA LYS A 59 -10.29 -11.41 7.47
C LYS A 59 -9.59 -11.79 8.77
N PHE A 60 -8.31 -11.44 8.90
CA PHE A 60 -7.49 -11.92 10.01
C PHE A 60 -7.07 -10.84 11.00
N LYS A 61 -7.36 -9.57 10.72
CA LYS A 61 -7.05 -8.43 11.58
C LYS A 61 -5.55 -8.18 11.75
N VAL A 62 -4.75 -8.72 10.85
CA VAL A 62 -3.31 -8.45 10.79
C VAL A 62 -2.91 -8.33 9.33
N ALA A 63 -1.79 -7.65 9.07
CA ALA A 63 -1.25 -7.57 7.72
C ALA A 63 -0.67 -8.92 7.32
N PRO A 64 -0.66 -9.24 6.01
CA PRO A 64 -0.06 -10.49 5.57
C PRO A 64 1.44 -10.49 5.75
N THR A 65 2.00 -11.66 6.00
CA THR A 65 3.45 -11.84 6.02
C THR A 65 3.95 -11.98 4.60
N LEU A 66 5.28 -11.91 4.42
CA LEU A 66 5.86 -12.14 3.11
C LEU A 66 5.55 -13.53 2.60
N GLU A 67 5.49 -14.50 3.49
CA GLU A 67 5.15 -15.88 3.10
C GLU A 67 3.75 -15.94 2.50
N VAL A 68 2.79 -15.29 3.14
CA VAL A 68 1.42 -15.24 2.65
C VAL A 68 1.38 -14.59 1.27
N LEU A 69 2.10 -13.49 1.11
CA LEU A 69 2.14 -12.79 -0.18
C LEU A 69 2.76 -13.65 -1.27
N LYS A 70 3.80 -14.42 -0.94
CA LYS A 70 4.41 -15.34 -1.90
C LYS A 70 3.42 -16.41 -2.36
N ILE A 71 2.63 -16.90 -1.44
CA ILE A 71 1.61 -17.91 -1.78
C ILE A 71 0.58 -17.29 -2.73
N LYS A 72 0.12 -16.08 -2.42
CA LYS A 72 -0.86 -15.40 -3.27
C LYS A 72 -0.29 -15.08 -4.65
N LEU A 73 1.02 -14.83 -4.73
CA LEU A 73 1.67 -14.57 -6.02
C LEU A 73 1.58 -15.74 -6.98
N GLN A 74 1.42 -16.95 -6.47
CA GLN A 74 1.29 -18.12 -7.33
C GLN A 74 0.07 -18.03 -8.25
N ASP A 75 -0.93 -17.24 -7.87
CA ASP A 75 -2.13 -17.08 -8.67
C ASP A 75 -1.98 -15.99 -9.75
N VAL A 76 -0.90 -15.25 -9.72
CA VAL A 76 -0.63 -14.21 -10.72
C VAL A 76 0.03 -14.88 -11.94
N THR A 77 -0.68 -14.93 -13.05
CA THR A 77 -0.20 -15.61 -14.26
C THR A 77 0.62 -14.72 -15.17
N ASN A 78 0.46 -13.40 -15.06
CA ASN A 78 1.20 -12.46 -15.89
C ASN A 78 2.61 -12.30 -15.31
N ASP A 79 3.62 -12.73 -16.09
CA ASP A 79 5.01 -12.74 -15.62
C ASP A 79 5.55 -11.33 -15.36
N VAL A 80 5.16 -10.36 -16.17
CA VAL A 80 5.62 -8.98 -16.01
C VAL A 80 5.05 -8.39 -14.72
N LEU A 81 3.76 -8.61 -14.48
CA LEU A 81 3.12 -8.13 -13.26
C LEU A 81 3.73 -8.81 -12.04
N ARG A 82 3.94 -10.11 -12.10
CA ARG A 82 4.54 -10.85 -10.97
C ARG A 82 5.92 -10.29 -10.64
N ALA A 83 6.75 -10.04 -11.66
CA ALA A 83 8.07 -9.48 -11.43
C ALA A 83 8.00 -8.11 -10.80
N SER A 84 7.05 -7.27 -11.25
CA SER A 84 6.85 -5.94 -10.68
C SER A 84 6.43 -6.00 -9.22
N ILE A 85 5.56 -6.95 -8.87
CA ILE A 85 5.11 -7.12 -7.48
C ILE A 85 6.29 -7.54 -6.61
N VAL A 86 7.07 -8.51 -7.06
CA VAL A 86 8.24 -8.99 -6.30
C VAL A 86 9.21 -7.85 -6.06
N GLU A 87 9.48 -7.06 -7.09
CA GLU A 87 10.40 -5.94 -6.97
C GLU A 87 9.89 -4.91 -5.98
N GLN A 88 8.60 -4.58 -6.04
CA GLN A 88 8.00 -3.59 -5.15
C GLN A 88 8.03 -4.08 -3.70
N LEU A 89 7.74 -5.35 -3.47
CA LEU A 89 7.79 -5.92 -2.12
C LEU A 89 9.21 -5.89 -1.58
N ARG A 90 10.18 -6.21 -2.42
CA ARG A 90 11.59 -6.18 -2.02
C ARG A 90 12.01 -4.77 -1.63
N GLU A 91 11.64 -3.77 -2.43
CA GLU A 91 11.97 -2.39 -2.14
C GLU A 91 11.27 -1.92 -0.87
N SER A 92 10.00 -2.29 -0.69
CA SER A 92 9.26 -1.90 0.51
C SER A 92 9.91 -2.48 1.77
N TRP A 93 10.36 -3.72 1.69
CA TRP A 93 10.99 -4.37 2.85
C TRP A 93 12.27 -3.65 3.27
N LYS A 94 12.97 -3.04 2.32
CA LYS A 94 14.18 -2.28 2.65
C LYS A 94 13.88 -1.03 3.47
N HIS A 95 12.64 -0.56 3.48
CA HIS A 95 12.26 0.69 4.12
C HIS A 95 11.53 0.51 5.45
N ILE A 96 11.45 -0.71 5.97
CA ILE A 96 10.69 -0.94 7.20
C ILE A 96 11.28 -0.22 8.41
N GLU A 97 12.54 0.21 8.32
CA GLU A 97 13.19 0.94 9.40
C GLU A 97 13.49 2.39 9.02
N SER A 98 12.86 2.88 7.96
CA SER A 98 13.07 4.27 7.55
C SER A 98 12.61 5.24 8.64
N THR A 99 13.37 6.32 8.80
CA THR A 99 13.09 7.29 9.87
C THR A 99 11.93 8.21 9.56
N ASP A 100 11.47 8.24 8.29
CA ASP A 100 10.40 9.14 7.88
C ASP A 100 9.05 8.44 7.72
N LEU A 101 8.90 7.24 8.25
CA LEU A 101 7.63 6.52 8.12
C LEU A 101 6.47 7.25 8.81
N ASP A 102 6.74 7.93 9.92
CA ASP A 102 5.69 8.68 10.60
C ASP A 102 5.15 9.79 9.70
N PHE A 103 6.03 10.48 8.98
CA PHE A 103 5.61 11.50 8.03
C PHE A 103 4.76 10.86 6.91
N ILE A 104 5.21 9.73 6.40
CA ILE A 104 4.51 9.00 5.34
C ILE A 104 3.09 8.63 5.80
N LYS A 105 2.98 8.12 7.03
CA LYS A 105 1.70 7.73 7.59
C LYS A 105 0.76 8.92 7.74
N ASP A 106 1.26 10.02 8.29
CA ASP A 106 0.44 11.23 8.47
C ASP A 106 -0.05 11.77 7.12
N LYS A 107 0.85 11.81 6.15
CA LYS A 107 0.51 12.34 4.83
C LYS A 107 -0.53 11.45 4.14
N THR A 108 -0.42 10.15 4.32
CA THR A 108 -1.37 9.21 3.74
C THR A 108 -2.75 9.37 4.37
N ILE A 109 -2.79 9.53 5.69
CA ILE A 109 -4.06 9.74 6.39
C ILE A 109 -4.73 11.01 5.88
N ASP A 110 -3.96 12.10 5.76
CA ASP A 110 -4.50 13.36 5.24
C ASP A 110 -5.03 13.20 3.83
N PHE A 111 -4.27 12.50 2.98
CA PHE A 111 -4.71 12.26 1.60
C PHE A 111 -6.04 11.51 1.57
N CYS A 112 -6.15 10.44 2.33
CA CYS A 112 -7.36 9.61 2.34
C CYS A 112 -8.56 10.38 2.87
N LYS A 113 -8.35 11.17 3.94
CA LYS A 113 -9.44 11.98 4.48
C LYS A 113 -9.92 13.02 3.49
N ASN A 114 -8.99 13.66 2.78
CA ASN A 114 -9.35 14.65 1.78
C ASN A 114 -10.13 14.02 0.61
N GLN A 115 -9.76 12.82 0.21
CA GLN A 115 -10.47 12.12 -0.86
C GLN A 115 -11.88 11.75 -0.42
N THR A 116 -12.04 11.33 0.83
CA THR A 116 -13.34 10.97 1.37
C THR A 116 -14.28 12.17 1.37
N ILE A 117 -13.78 13.33 1.78
CA ILE A 117 -14.55 14.56 1.80
C ILE A 117 -14.96 14.95 0.38
N LYS A 118 -14.02 14.89 -0.56
CA LYS A 118 -14.30 15.22 -1.95
C LYS A 118 -15.31 14.27 -2.57
N GLY A 119 -15.27 13.01 -2.16
CA GLY A 119 -16.14 12.00 -2.71
C GLY A 119 -17.57 12.09 -2.21
N ALA A 120 -17.77 12.89 -1.19
CA ALA A 120 -19.13 13.10 -0.68
C ALA A 120 -19.91 14.08 -1.56
#